data_81e36b2924028087996e4d2c836cf76f
#
_entry.id   81e36b2924028087996e4d2c836cf76f
#
_cell.length_a   1.000
_cell.length_b   1.000
_cell.length_c   1.000
_cell.angle_alpha   90.00
_cell.angle_beta   90.00
_cell.angle_gamma   90.00
#
_symmetry.space_group_name_H-M   'P 1'
#
loop_
_entity.id
_entity.type
_entity.pdbx_description
1 polymer ?
#
loop_
_entity_poly.entity_id
_entity_poly.type
_entity_poly.pdbx_seq_one_letter_code
_entity_poly.pdbx_strand_id
1 'polypeptide(L)'
;MASMPTGKVNLLVNLPPGFYRTPALRPLLGELSRFARVRRRSHNTAGEIKEDLRWADVVLMWSWPKLLPELLDSAPRLRFAAHLDISQQAARVALERGLPVSVARGGFSAAVAEMALTLILTLLRRVSDYHAAMRRGDERWVRSFPDDIDPRERALSGLPVGIIGFGRIGRHLARLLAPFDCPVRAYDPFVGADVMKQLGVRRAALDELILRSDVVVLAAACNAGTQHLLGARQISALRRDAVLVNVARAALVDTTALIRRLKRGDLLAAIDVFDEEPLPADHPLRALPNAYLTPHRAGGIMSSVRTILRMLIDDIRAFLDGRQRACPLTGDMLPSLDA
;
A
#
# COMPACT_ATOMS: atom_id res chain seq x y z
N MET A 1 1.29 11.64 -33.53
CA MET A 1 2.50 11.09 -32.87
C MET A 1 3.65 11.99 -33.24
N ALA A 2 4.21 12.75 -32.30
CA ALA A 2 5.40 13.55 -32.56
C ALA A 2 6.60 12.60 -32.76
N SER A 3 7.39 12.80 -33.85
CA SER A 3 8.56 11.97 -34.15
C SER A 3 9.54 12.00 -32.99
N MET A 4 10.06 10.81 -32.62
CA MET A 4 11.11 10.69 -31.61
C MET A 4 12.37 11.40 -32.11
N PRO A 5 13.06 12.21 -31.28
CA PRO A 5 14.31 12.84 -31.66
C PRO A 5 15.37 11.77 -31.95
N THR A 6 16.21 11.99 -32.99
CA THR A 6 17.28 11.11 -33.41
C THR A 6 18.48 11.03 -32.42
N GLY A 7 18.36 11.66 -31.21
CA GLY A 7 19.36 11.70 -30.15
C GLY A 7 18.84 11.19 -28.81
N LYS A 8 19.74 10.92 -27.85
CA LYS A 8 19.39 10.59 -26.48
C LYS A 8 18.56 11.69 -25.86
N VAL A 9 17.41 11.31 -25.25
CA VAL A 9 16.52 12.22 -24.51
C VAL A 9 17.17 12.74 -23.23
N ASN A 10 16.77 13.91 -22.79
CA ASN A 10 17.18 14.50 -21.52
C ASN A 10 16.31 13.97 -20.40
N LEU A 11 16.88 13.18 -19.51
CA LEU A 11 16.19 12.55 -18.37
C LEU A 11 16.64 13.19 -17.06
N LEU A 12 15.70 13.87 -16.40
CA LEU A 12 15.88 14.29 -15.01
C LEU A 12 15.48 13.15 -14.08
N VAL A 13 16.40 12.75 -13.19
CA VAL A 13 16.17 11.78 -12.14
C VAL A 13 16.23 12.51 -10.80
N ASN A 14 15.07 12.75 -10.19
CA ASN A 14 14.96 13.43 -8.90
C ASN A 14 14.51 12.45 -7.82
N LEU A 15 15.47 11.93 -7.08
CA LEU A 15 15.26 10.93 -6.03
C LEU A 15 15.90 11.40 -4.72
N PRO A 16 15.40 10.95 -3.55
CA PRO A 16 16.07 11.18 -2.28
C PRO A 16 17.54 10.74 -2.30
N PRO A 17 18.45 11.44 -1.59
CA PRO A 17 19.90 11.15 -1.63
C PRO A 17 20.27 9.71 -1.30
N GLY A 18 19.49 9.06 -0.43
CA GLY A 18 19.66 7.66 -0.05
C GLY A 18 19.61 6.69 -1.23
N PHE A 19 18.81 6.99 -2.28
CA PHE A 19 18.72 6.14 -3.47
C PHE A 19 20.04 6.04 -4.22
N TYR A 20 20.77 7.12 -4.32
CA TYR A 20 22.07 7.16 -5.01
C TYR A 20 23.19 6.48 -4.22
N ARG A 21 23.09 6.49 -2.88
CA ARG A 21 24.06 5.87 -1.97
C ARG A 21 23.84 4.37 -1.80
N THR A 22 22.61 3.89 -2.00
CA THR A 22 22.22 2.49 -1.75
C THR A 22 22.82 1.56 -2.84
N PRO A 23 23.73 0.63 -2.49
CA PRO A 23 24.39 -0.25 -3.45
C PRO A 23 23.40 -1.08 -4.28
N ALA A 24 22.32 -1.57 -3.68
CA ALA A 24 21.31 -2.40 -4.33
C ALA A 24 20.52 -1.67 -5.45
N LEU A 25 20.53 -0.33 -5.49
CA LEU A 25 19.83 0.49 -6.49
C LEU A 25 20.76 0.99 -7.62
N ARG A 26 22.07 0.97 -7.41
CA ARG A 26 23.06 1.47 -8.40
C ARG A 26 22.91 0.81 -9.78
N PRO A 27 22.75 -0.53 -9.90
CA PRO A 27 22.58 -1.16 -11.21
C PRO A 27 21.37 -0.63 -11.97
N LEU A 28 20.22 -0.50 -11.29
CA LEU A 28 18.98 0.04 -11.87
C LEU A 28 19.15 1.48 -12.36
N LEU A 29 19.72 2.34 -11.53
CA LEU A 29 19.95 3.75 -11.88
C LEU A 29 21.02 3.90 -12.96
N GLY A 30 22.00 2.99 -13.02
CA GLY A 30 23.02 2.95 -14.05
C GLY A 30 22.48 2.64 -15.45
N GLU A 31 21.40 1.86 -15.53
CA GLU A 31 20.77 1.51 -16.81
C GLU A 31 20.24 2.74 -17.57
N LEU A 32 19.81 3.78 -16.85
CA LEU A 32 19.24 5.00 -17.42
C LEU A 32 20.22 5.70 -18.37
N SER A 33 21.51 5.71 -18.06
CA SER A 33 22.55 6.36 -18.87
C SER A 33 22.80 5.65 -20.20
N ARG A 34 22.30 4.41 -20.37
CA ARG A 34 22.43 3.67 -21.63
C ARG A 34 21.56 4.26 -22.75
N PHE A 35 20.39 4.83 -22.38
CA PHE A 35 19.42 5.30 -23.36
C PHE A 35 19.05 6.80 -23.22
N ALA A 36 19.52 7.50 -22.17
CA ALA A 36 19.25 8.90 -21.93
C ALA A 36 20.49 9.70 -21.52
N ARG A 37 20.42 11.04 -21.68
CA ARG A 37 21.33 12.00 -21.02
C ARG A 37 20.74 12.27 -19.64
N VAL A 38 21.41 11.81 -18.57
CA VAL A 38 20.84 11.79 -17.22
C VAL A 38 21.40 12.91 -16.38
N ARG A 39 20.50 13.73 -15.79
CA ARG A 39 20.81 14.60 -14.65
C ARG A 39 20.24 13.97 -13.39
N ARG A 40 21.08 13.76 -12.37
CA ARG A 40 20.66 13.26 -11.06
C ARG A 40 20.57 14.42 -10.07
N ARG A 41 19.45 14.50 -9.37
CA ARG A 41 19.14 15.54 -8.38
C ARG A 41 18.44 14.96 -7.17
N SER A 42 18.40 15.75 -6.10
CA SER A 42 17.65 15.45 -4.86
C SER A 42 16.96 16.72 -4.37
N HIS A 43 16.26 17.39 -5.28
CA HIS A 43 15.48 18.59 -4.97
C HIS A 43 14.26 18.24 -4.11
N ASN A 44 13.99 19.01 -3.08
CA ASN A 44 12.87 18.80 -2.16
C ASN A 44 11.75 19.83 -2.36
N THR A 45 12.02 20.92 -3.08
CA THR A 45 11.05 21.99 -3.29
C THR A 45 10.76 22.20 -4.78
N ALA A 46 9.59 22.74 -5.07
CA ALA A 46 9.18 23.11 -6.42
C ALA A 46 10.11 24.19 -7.04
N GLY A 47 10.65 25.10 -6.21
CA GLY A 47 11.58 26.14 -6.68
C GLY A 47 12.88 25.58 -7.21
N GLU A 48 13.49 24.64 -6.48
CA GLU A 48 14.78 24.01 -6.83
C GLU A 48 14.72 23.21 -8.15
N ILE A 49 13.61 22.50 -8.38
CA ILE A 49 13.49 21.59 -9.53
C ILE A 49 13.17 22.29 -10.86
N LYS A 50 12.64 23.51 -10.82
CA LYS A 50 12.13 24.24 -12.01
C LYS A 50 13.14 24.34 -13.15
N GLU A 51 14.39 24.68 -12.85
CA GLU A 51 15.43 24.83 -13.87
C GLU A 51 15.75 23.50 -14.57
N ASP A 52 15.89 22.42 -13.78
CA ASP A 52 16.17 21.11 -14.33
C ASP A 52 14.96 20.54 -15.10
N LEU A 53 13.72 20.88 -14.72
CA LEU A 53 12.53 20.52 -15.48
C LEU A 53 12.44 21.21 -16.84
N ARG A 54 12.90 22.46 -16.99
CA ARG A 54 12.96 23.14 -18.29
C ARG A 54 13.89 22.43 -19.28
N TRP A 55 14.92 21.77 -18.79
CA TRP A 55 15.86 21.01 -19.60
C TRP A 55 15.34 19.61 -19.96
N ALA A 56 14.46 19.01 -19.14
CA ALA A 56 14.07 17.62 -19.23
C ALA A 56 13.02 17.35 -20.32
N ASP A 57 13.25 16.31 -21.12
CA ASP A 57 12.23 15.70 -21.99
C ASP A 57 11.45 14.63 -21.24
N VAL A 58 12.09 13.99 -20.26
CA VAL A 58 11.53 12.94 -19.39
C VAL A 58 11.94 13.21 -17.95
N VAL A 59 11.04 12.95 -16.99
CA VAL A 59 11.35 13.03 -15.57
C VAL A 59 11.04 11.70 -14.88
N LEU A 60 11.96 11.28 -13.99
CA LEU A 60 11.75 10.20 -13.03
C LEU A 60 11.82 10.81 -11.63
N MET A 61 10.72 10.73 -10.88
CA MET A 61 10.61 11.29 -9.54
C MET A 61 10.10 10.26 -8.55
N TRP A 62 10.49 10.42 -7.28
CA TRP A 62 9.89 9.67 -6.17
C TRP A 62 8.65 10.39 -5.68
N SER A 63 8.60 10.85 -4.45
CA SER A 63 7.43 11.49 -3.85
C SER A 63 7.57 13.00 -3.67
N TRP A 64 8.78 13.55 -3.70
CA TRP A 64 9.02 14.97 -3.49
C TRP A 64 10.04 15.56 -4.47
N PRO A 65 9.83 16.83 -4.87
CA PRO A 65 8.59 17.57 -4.71
C PRO A 65 7.44 16.89 -5.47
N LYS A 66 6.20 16.98 -4.97
CA LYS A 66 5.05 16.48 -5.73
C LYS A 66 5.00 17.19 -7.08
N LEU A 67 4.72 16.45 -8.13
CA LEU A 67 4.48 17.05 -9.44
C LEU A 67 3.15 17.81 -9.37
N LEU A 68 3.24 19.14 -9.38
CA LEU A 68 2.13 20.08 -9.29
C LEU A 68 1.86 20.71 -10.66
N PRO A 69 0.67 21.28 -10.92
CA PRO A 69 0.37 21.97 -12.19
C PRO A 69 1.42 23.02 -12.57
N GLU A 70 1.89 23.82 -11.63
CA GLU A 70 2.88 24.89 -11.85
C GLU A 70 4.24 24.34 -12.28
N LEU A 71 4.58 23.11 -11.85
CA LEU A 71 5.78 22.43 -12.31
C LEU A 71 5.64 21.92 -13.74
N LEU A 72 4.45 21.45 -14.10
CA LEU A 72 4.14 21.06 -15.49
C LEU A 72 4.22 22.29 -16.43
N ASP A 73 3.73 23.46 -16.00
CA ASP A 73 3.84 24.71 -16.74
C ASP A 73 5.29 25.16 -16.95
N SER A 74 6.15 24.89 -15.97
CA SER A 74 7.58 25.23 -16.04
C SER A 74 8.42 24.27 -16.90
N ALA A 75 7.82 23.19 -17.41
CA ALA A 75 8.49 22.10 -18.13
C ALA A 75 8.03 22.00 -19.61
N PRO A 76 8.31 23.00 -20.47
CA PRO A 76 7.78 23.07 -21.85
C PRO A 76 8.25 21.92 -22.76
N ARG A 77 9.34 21.26 -22.42
CA ARG A 77 9.90 20.15 -23.17
C ARG A 77 9.43 18.78 -22.67
N LEU A 78 8.74 18.75 -21.52
CA LEU A 78 8.36 17.49 -20.87
C LEU A 78 7.38 16.70 -21.73
N ARG A 79 7.75 15.48 -22.07
CA ARG A 79 6.99 14.54 -22.92
C ARG A 79 6.52 13.32 -22.17
N PHE A 80 7.14 13.03 -21.03
CA PHE A 80 6.77 11.90 -20.19
C PHE A 80 7.21 12.11 -18.74
N ALA A 81 6.34 11.74 -17.81
CA ALA A 81 6.66 11.72 -16.38
C ALA A 81 6.46 10.31 -15.78
N ALA A 82 7.52 9.78 -15.19
CA ALA A 82 7.51 8.56 -14.38
C ALA A 82 7.57 8.95 -12.90
N HIS A 83 6.48 8.79 -12.17
CA HIS A 83 6.34 9.30 -10.81
C HIS A 83 5.77 8.26 -9.87
N LEU A 84 6.27 8.18 -8.63
CA LEU A 84 5.65 7.32 -7.64
C LEU A 84 4.29 7.88 -7.20
N ASP A 85 4.24 9.18 -6.93
CA ASP A 85 3.10 9.85 -6.32
C ASP A 85 2.86 11.24 -6.92
N ILE A 86 1.89 11.35 -7.81
CA ILE A 86 1.44 12.61 -8.44
C ILE A 86 0.20 13.12 -7.69
N SER A 87 0.09 14.44 -7.49
CA SER A 87 -1.13 15.03 -6.94
C SER A 87 -2.33 14.83 -7.86
N GLN A 88 -3.53 14.74 -7.31
CA GLN A 88 -4.77 14.63 -8.10
C GLN A 88 -4.92 15.77 -9.11
N GLN A 89 -4.61 16.99 -8.68
CA GLN A 89 -4.70 18.18 -9.52
C GLN A 89 -3.72 18.11 -10.70
N ALA A 90 -2.44 17.76 -10.45
CA ALA A 90 -1.45 17.61 -11.52
C ALA A 90 -1.78 16.43 -12.46
N ALA A 91 -2.32 15.36 -11.92
CA ALA A 91 -2.78 14.21 -12.71
C ALA A 91 -3.90 14.61 -13.67
N ARG A 92 -4.87 15.40 -13.22
CA ARG A 92 -5.95 15.93 -14.06
C ARG A 92 -5.39 16.80 -15.19
N VAL A 93 -4.52 17.77 -14.87
CA VAL A 93 -3.86 18.62 -15.84
C VAL A 93 -3.02 17.83 -16.85
N ALA A 94 -2.31 16.80 -16.38
CA ALA A 94 -1.53 15.93 -17.25
C ALA A 94 -2.43 15.17 -18.25
N LEU A 95 -3.55 14.62 -17.77
CA LEU A 95 -4.53 13.94 -18.63
C LEU A 95 -5.16 14.88 -19.66
N GLU A 96 -5.58 16.10 -19.25
CA GLU A 96 -6.15 17.12 -20.13
C GLU A 96 -5.16 17.58 -21.21
N ARG A 97 -3.86 17.65 -20.88
CA ARG A 97 -2.80 18.03 -21.85
C ARG A 97 -2.33 16.85 -22.71
N GLY A 98 -2.84 15.65 -22.47
CA GLY A 98 -2.34 14.43 -23.12
C GLY A 98 -0.88 14.13 -22.77
N LEU A 99 -0.35 14.63 -21.63
CA LEU A 99 0.98 14.28 -21.14
C LEU A 99 0.95 12.87 -20.55
N PRO A 100 1.68 11.91 -21.13
CA PRO A 100 1.75 10.57 -20.59
C PRO A 100 2.46 10.58 -19.24
N VAL A 101 1.82 9.98 -18.25
CA VAL A 101 2.39 9.78 -16.90
C VAL A 101 2.33 8.30 -16.53
N SER A 102 3.35 7.79 -15.88
CA SER A 102 3.32 6.47 -15.22
C SER A 102 3.38 6.63 -13.70
N VAL A 103 2.53 5.86 -13.00
CA VAL A 103 2.39 5.91 -11.53
C VAL A 103 2.58 4.50 -10.96
N ALA A 104 3.73 4.24 -10.32
CA ALA A 104 4.13 2.90 -9.90
C ALA A 104 3.71 2.50 -8.47
N ARG A 105 2.61 3.07 -7.93
CA ARG A 105 2.09 2.74 -6.58
C ARG A 105 1.86 1.23 -6.38
N GLY A 106 1.58 0.49 -7.46
CA GLY A 106 1.41 -0.96 -7.41
C GLY A 106 2.63 -1.75 -6.94
N GLY A 107 3.83 -1.16 -6.96
CA GLY A 107 5.05 -1.83 -6.52
C GLY A 107 5.13 -2.14 -5.02
N PHE A 108 4.25 -1.55 -4.21
CA PHE A 108 4.09 -1.90 -2.79
C PHE A 108 3.19 -3.13 -2.55
N SER A 109 2.38 -3.53 -3.54
CA SER A 109 1.22 -4.40 -3.30
C SER A 109 1.57 -5.78 -2.77
N ALA A 110 2.66 -6.39 -3.22
CA ALA A 110 3.08 -7.70 -2.74
C ALA A 110 3.54 -7.62 -1.27
N ALA A 111 4.41 -6.65 -0.95
CA ALA A 111 4.93 -6.47 0.41
C ALA A 111 3.81 -6.16 1.42
N VAL A 112 2.84 -5.32 1.05
CA VAL A 112 1.69 -5.01 1.91
C VAL A 112 0.82 -6.23 2.13
N ALA A 113 0.61 -7.07 1.12
CA ALA A 113 -0.15 -8.32 1.26
C ALA A 113 0.58 -9.34 2.15
N GLU A 114 1.91 -9.47 2.01
CA GLU A 114 2.74 -10.30 2.89
C GLU A 114 2.68 -9.82 4.34
N MET A 115 2.75 -8.49 4.57
CA MET A 115 2.61 -7.92 5.91
C MET A 115 1.22 -8.17 6.49
N ALA A 116 0.16 -8.06 5.69
CA ALA A 116 -1.20 -8.38 6.15
C ALA A 116 -1.31 -9.84 6.61
N LEU A 117 -0.79 -10.79 5.83
CA LEU A 117 -0.76 -12.20 6.20
C LEU A 117 0.10 -12.44 7.47
N THR A 118 1.26 -11.79 7.57
CA THR A 118 2.12 -11.86 8.76
C THR A 118 1.38 -11.40 10.00
N LEU A 119 0.68 -10.27 9.93
CA LEU A 119 -0.10 -9.72 11.04
C LEU A 119 -1.28 -10.62 11.42
N ILE A 120 -1.97 -11.23 10.45
CA ILE A 120 -3.01 -12.23 10.70
C ILE A 120 -2.44 -13.40 11.52
N LEU A 121 -1.36 -14.01 11.03
CA LEU A 121 -0.75 -15.16 11.69
C LEU A 121 -0.18 -14.80 13.06
N THR A 122 0.43 -13.63 13.20
CA THR A 122 0.96 -13.13 14.49
C THR A 122 -0.13 -13.02 15.55
N LEU A 123 -1.29 -12.47 15.19
CA LEU A 123 -2.42 -12.33 16.12
C LEU A 123 -3.09 -13.66 16.41
N LEU A 124 -3.40 -14.47 15.39
CA LEU A 124 -4.04 -15.76 15.57
C LEU A 124 -3.20 -16.73 16.42
N ARG A 125 -1.87 -16.71 16.25
CA ARG A 125 -0.94 -17.58 16.96
C ARG A 125 -0.27 -16.89 18.15
N ARG A 126 -0.62 -15.66 18.48
CA ARG A 126 -0.10 -14.87 19.60
C ARG A 126 1.44 -14.86 19.70
N VAL A 127 2.10 -14.87 18.54
CA VAL A 127 3.56 -15.03 18.43
C VAL A 127 4.32 -13.99 19.24
N SER A 128 3.91 -12.73 19.19
CA SER A 128 4.56 -11.63 19.93
C SER A 128 4.37 -11.76 21.44
N ASP A 129 3.19 -12.23 21.89
CA ASP A 129 2.91 -12.41 23.33
C ASP A 129 3.80 -13.50 23.92
N TYR A 130 3.89 -14.65 23.25
CA TYR A 130 4.76 -15.74 23.68
C TYR A 130 6.23 -15.37 23.62
N HIS A 131 6.66 -14.68 22.55
CA HIS A 131 8.04 -14.20 22.45
C HIS A 131 8.37 -13.24 23.61
N ALA A 132 7.49 -12.28 23.89
CA ALA A 132 7.70 -11.33 24.99
C ALA A 132 7.68 -12.03 26.36
N ALA A 133 6.82 -13.02 26.57
CA ALA A 133 6.77 -13.82 27.79
C ALA A 133 8.06 -14.61 28.00
N MET A 134 8.52 -15.34 26.97
CA MET A 134 9.79 -16.08 27.00
C MET A 134 10.97 -15.19 27.39
N ARG A 135 11.06 -13.99 26.81
CA ARG A 135 12.16 -13.04 27.12
C ARG A 135 12.15 -12.54 28.55
N ARG A 136 11.01 -12.58 29.23
CA ARG A 136 10.88 -12.18 30.64
C ARG A 136 11.02 -13.34 31.62
N GLY A 137 11.17 -14.59 31.10
CA GLY A 137 11.14 -15.79 31.92
C GLY A 137 9.74 -16.18 32.40
N ASP A 138 8.69 -15.66 31.75
CA ASP A 138 7.28 -16.02 31.97
C ASP A 138 6.87 -17.06 30.91
N GLU A 139 7.41 -18.24 31.02
CA GLU A 139 7.28 -19.29 30.02
C GLU A 139 5.93 -20.03 30.16
N ARG A 140 5.25 -20.22 29.03
CA ARG A 140 3.95 -20.92 28.95
C ARG A 140 4.09 -22.17 28.12
N TRP A 141 4.63 -23.22 28.76
CA TRP A 141 4.76 -24.53 28.14
C TRP A 141 3.46 -25.29 28.14
N VAL A 142 3.12 -25.94 27.03
CA VAL A 142 2.04 -26.92 26.99
C VAL A 142 2.57 -28.22 27.58
N ARG A 143 2.17 -28.56 28.79
CA ARG A 143 2.54 -29.76 29.52
C ARG A 143 1.36 -30.72 29.67
N SER A 144 0.14 -30.17 29.69
CA SER A 144 -1.10 -30.93 29.84
C SER A 144 -2.09 -30.52 28.75
N PHE A 145 -2.68 -31.48 28.07
CA PHE A 145 -3.74 -31.27 27.07
C PHE A 145 -5.09 -31.66 27.72
N PRO A 146 -6.16 -30.82 27.55
CA PRO A 146 -6.19 -29.52 26.89
C PRO A 146 -5.91 -28.32 27.82
N ASP A 147 -5.56 -28.54 29.10
CA ASP A 147 -5.57 -27.56 30.18
C ASP A 147 -4.65 -26.37 29.93
N ASP A 148 -3.50 -26.61 29.29
CA ASP A 148 -2.50 -25.56 29.00
C ASP A 148 -2.71 -24.89 27.63
N ILE A 149 -3.75 -25.26 26.89
CA ILE A 149 -4.04 -24.67 25.58
C ILE A 149 -4.74 -23.29 25.78
N ASP A 150 -4.20 -22.24 25.20
CA ASP A 150 -4.90 -20.95 25.15
C ASP A 150 -6.04 -21.05 24.10
N PRO A 151 -7.32 -21.02 24.52
CA PRO A 151 -8.45 -21.18 23.61
C PRO A 151 -8.59 -20.02 22.59
N ARG A 152 -7.82 -18.94 22.76
CA ARG A 152 -7.79 -17.82 21.84
C ARG A 152 -6.81 -18.03 20.67
N GLU A 153 -5.89 -19.01 20.79
CA GLU A 153 -5.05 -19.41 19.67
C GLU A 153 -5.88 -20.16 18.62
N ARG A 154 -5.69 -19.78 17.39
CA ARG A 154 -6.39 -20.40 16.27
C ARG A 154 -5.45 -20.63 15.09
N ALA A 155 -5.65 -21.71 14.37
CA ALA A 155 -5.06 -21.88 13.05
C ALA A 155 -5.79 -20.96 12.05
N LEU A 156 -5.08 -20.48 11.04
CA LEU A 156 -5.72 -19.72 9.95
C LEU A 156 -6.51 -20.65 9.01
N SER A 157 -6.05 -21.90 8.85
CA SER A 157 -6.71 -22.88 7.96
C SER A 157 -8.19 -23.03 8.27
N GLY A 158 -9.01 -22.89 7.23
CA GLY A 158 -10.47 -23.00 7.32
C GLY A 158 -11.17 -21.78 7.94
N LEU A 159 -10.48 -20.78 8.50
CA LEU A 159 -11.14 -19.59 9.04
C LEU A 159 -11.69 -18.70 7.93
N PRO A 160 -12.93 -18.21 8.05
CA PRO A 160 -13.51 -17.24 7.13
C PRO A 160 -12.72 -15.92 7.15
N VAL A 161 -12.20 -15.51 5.99
CA VAL A 161 -11.48 -14.24 5.80
C VAL A 161 -12.28 -13.28 4.94
N GLY A 162 -12.43 -12.05 5.39
CA GLY A 162 -13.04 -10.94 4.66
C GLY A 162 -11.97 -9.94 4.21
N ILE A 163 -11.95 -9.59 2.93
CA ILE A 163 -11.06 -8.58 2.36
C ILE A 163 -11.90 -7.38 1.93
N ILE A 164 -11.67 -6.22 2.54
CA ILE A 164 -12.31 -4.96 2.19
C ILE A 164 -11.37 -4.21 1.24
N GLY A 165 -11.78 -4.08 -0.04
CA GLY A 165 -10.93 -3.61 -1.14
C GLY A 165 -10.25 -4.77 -1.89
N PHE A 166 -10.68 -5.02 -3.14
CA PHE A 166 -10.15 -6.11 -3.96
C PHE A 166 -9.30 -5.59 -5.13
N GLY A 167 -8.52 -4.54 -4.85
CA GLY A 167 -7.52 -4.00 -5.74
C GLY A 167 -6.27 -4.89 -5.84
N ARG A 168 -5.12 -4.31 -6.13
CA ARG A 168 -3.85 -5.07 -6.26
C ARG A 168 -3.47 -5.78 -4.96
N ILE A 169 -3.56 -5.10 -3.81
CA ILE A 169 -3.22 -5.67 -2.49
C ILE A 169 -4.18 -6.81 -2.16
N GLY A 170 -5.50 -6.59 -2.24
CA GLY A 170 -6.49 -7.62 -1.93
C GLY A 170 -6.34 -8.88 -2.78
N ARG A 171 -6.01 -8.72 -4.08
CA ARG A 171 -5.75 -9.85 -4.98
C ARG A 171 -4.45 -10.59 -4.67
N HIS A 172 -3.39 -9.88 -4.25
CA HIS A 172 -2.17 -10.53 -3.74
C HIS A 172 -2.46 -11.31 -2.46
N LEU A 173 -3.17 -10.71 -1.52
CA LEU A 173 -3.54 -11.38 -0.27
C LEU A 173 -4.39 -12.63 -0.52
N ALA A 174 -5.37 -12.56 -1.44
CA ALA A 174 -6.18 -13.72 -1.79
C ALA A 174 -5.33 -14.89 -2.30
N ARG A 175 -4.30 -14.61 -3.14
CA ARG A 175 -3.36 -15.66 -3.58
C ARG A 175 -2.53 -16.25 -2.44
N LEU A 176 -2.09 -15.41 -1.49
CA LEU A 176 -1.33 -15.87 -0.32
C LEU A 176 -2.21 -16.68 0.65
N LEU A 177 -3.51 -16.43 0.69
CA LEU A 177 -4.46 -17.17 1.53
C LEU A 177 -4.88 -18.52 0.92
N ALA A 178 -4.75 -18.70 -0.39
CA ALA A 178 -5.21 -19.91 -1.07
C ALA A 178 -4.68 -21.22 -0.45
N PRO A 179 -3.38 -21.35 -0.06
CA PRO A 179 -2.86 -22.59 0.56
C PRO A 179 -3.41 -22.88 1.96
N PHE A 180 -4.14 -21.96 2.59
CA PHE A 180 -4.71 -22.15 3.92
C PHE A 180 -6.14 -22.67 3.89
N ASP A 181 -6.71 -22.92 2.72
CA ASP A 181 -8.11 -23.38 2.53
C ASP A 181 -9.14 -22.47 3.25
N CYS A 182 -8.86 -21.18 3.32
CA CYS A 182 -9.74 -20.19 3.92
C CYS A 182 -10.93 -19.90 3.02
N PRO A 183 -12.18 -19.93 3.52
CA PRO A 183 -13.31 -19.32 2.81
C PRO A 183 -13.13 -17.80 2.72
N VAL A 184 -12.67 -17.30 1.56
CA VAL A 184 -12.40 -15.86 1.37
C VAL A 184 -13.59 -15.15 0.75
N ARG A 185 -14.01 -14.04 1.35
CA ARG A 185 -15.00 -13.08 0.82
C ARG A 185 -14.33 -11.74 0.58
N ALA A 186 -14.78 -11.03 -0.45
CA ALA A 186 -14.31 -9.67 -0.67
C ALA A 186 -15.47 -8.70 -0.91
N TYR A 187 -15.32 -7.49 -0.39
CA TYR A 187 -16.12 -6.34 -0.71
C TYR A 187 -15.30 -5.34 -1.53
N ASP A 188 -15.77 -5.07 -2.73
CA ASP A 188 -15.27 -3.99 -3.59
C ASP A 188 -16.39 -3.62 -4.56
N PRO A 189 -16.87 -2.35 -4.56
CA PRO A 189 -17.96 -1.93 -5.44
C PRO A 189 -17.56 -1.87 -6.92
N PHE A 190 -16.25 -1.74 -7.21
CA PHE A 190 -15.72 -1.51 -8.55
C PHE A 190 -15.19 -2.79 -9.22
N VAL A 191 -15.06 -3.88 -8.47
CA VAL A 191 -14.53 -5.15 -8.98
C VAL A 191 -15.66 -6.15 -9.19
N GLY A 192 -15.79 -6.67 -10.43
CA GLY A 192 -16.80 -7.65 -10.77
C GLY A 192 -16.61 -9.00 -10.06
N ALA A 193 -17.73 -9.71 -9.85
CA ALA A 193 -17.73 -11.02 -9.19
C ALA A 193 -16.87 -12.06 -9.92
N ASP A 194 -16.81 -12.02 -11.25
CA ASP A 194 -16.02 -12.95 -12.05
C ASP A 194 -14.51 -12.82 -11.79
N VAL A 195 -14.02 -11.59 -11.61
CA VAL A 195 -12.61 -11.32 -11.25
C VAL A 195 -12.29 -11.90 -9.88
N MET A 196 -13.20 -11.79 -8.92
CA MET A 196 -13.05 -12.39 -7.59
C MET A 196 -13.07 -13.91 -7.66
N LYS A 197 -14.03 -14.47 -8.38
CA LYS A 197 -14.21 -15.93 -8.58
C LYS A 197 -12.98 -16.60 -9.19
N GLN A 198 -12.28 -15.94 -10.14
CA GLN A 198 -11.04 -16.45 -10.73
C GLN A 198 -9.91 -16.67 -9.69
N LEU A 199 -9.99 -16.01 -8.54
CA LEU A 199 -9.05 -16.16 -7.42
C LEU A 199 -9.65 -16.96 -6.24
N GLY A 200 -10.75 -17.68 -6.46
CA GLY A 200 -11.42 -18.47 -5.43
C GLY A 200 -12.13 -17.61 -4.37
N VAL A 201 -12.40 -16.33 -4.64
CA VAL A 201 -12.97 -15.37 -3.70
C VAL A 201 -14.44 -15.10 -4.01
N ARG A 202 -15.31 -15.17 -3.00
CA ARG A 202 -16.73 -14.83 -3.12
C ARG A 202 -16.93 -13.33 -2.92
N ARG A 203 -17.63 -12.68 -3.85
CA ARG A 203 -18.12 -11.30 -3.66
C ARG A 203 -19.18 -11.26 -2.55
N ALA A 204 -19.09 -10.27 -1.66
CA ALA A 204 -20.07 -10.07 -0.59
C ALA A 204 -20.36 -8.57 -0.41
N ALA A 205 -21.54 -8.26 0.14
CA ALA A 205 -21.81 -6.93 0.67
C ALA A 205 -20.97 -6.69 1.94
N LEU A 206 -20.66 -5.42 2.26
CA LEU A 206 -19.80 -5.06 3.40
C LEU A 206 -20.32 -5.67 4.72
N ASP A 207 -21.59 -5.50 5.01
CA ASP A 207 -22.19 -6.00 6.25
C ASP A 207 -22.18 -7.54 6.30
N GLU A 208 -22.46 -8.22 5.19
CA GLU A 208 -22.35 -9.68 5.11
C GLU A 208 -20.91 -10.15 5.38
N LEU A 209 -19.93 -9.49 4.77
CA LEU A 209 -18.52 -9.79 4.99
C LEU A 209 -18.15 -9.68 6.46
N ILE A 210 -18.51 -8.58 7.13
CA ILE A 210 -18.22 -8.32 8.54
C ILE A 210 -18.83 -9.39 9.45
N LEU A 211 -20.09 -9.73 9.23
CA LEU A 211 -20.83 -10.71 10.05
C LEU A 211 -20.33 -12.16 9.85
N ARG A 212 -19.72 -12.45 8.70
CA ARG A 212 -19.34 -13.82 8.30
C ARG A 212 -17.83 -14.09 8.32
N SER A 213 -17.01 -13.14 8.78
CA SER A 213 -15.55 -13.30 8.80
C SER A 213 -14.99 -13.31 10.21
N ASP A 214 -14.05 -14.23 10.46
CA ASP A 214 -13.26 -14.27 11.68
C ASP A 214 -12.01 -13.39 11.56
N VAL A 215 -11.56 -13.16 10.33
CA VAL A 215 -10.48 -12.25 10.00
C VAL A 215 -11.00 -11.22 8.99
N VAL A 216 -10.80 -9.93 9.26
CA VAL A 216 -11.17 -8.83 8.36
C VAL A 216 -9.94 -8.00 8.05
N VAL A 217 -9.63 -7.84 6.77
CA VAL A 217 -8.46 -7.09 6.30
C VAL A 217 -8.90 -5.90 5.46
N LEU A 218 -8.40 -4.72 5.82
CA LEU A 218 -8.57 -3.49 5.06
C LEU A 218 -7.44 -3.34 4.03
N ALA A 219 -7.81 -3.34 2.75
CA ALA A 219 -6.93 -3.15 1.58
C ALA A 219 -7.56 -2.18 0.55
N ALA A 220 -8.57 -1.41 0.97
CA ALA A 220 -9.27 -0.43 0.15
C ALA A 220 -8.47 0.86 0.00
N ALA A 221 -8.70 1.57 -1.13
CA ALA A 221 -8.25 2.95 -1.26
C ALA A 221 -9.03 3.86 -0.31
N CYS A 222 -8.35 4.88 0.24
CA CYS A 222 -8.98 5.92 1.00
C CYS A 222 -9.40 7.07 0.07
N ASN A 223 -10.63 7.51 0.20
CA ASN A 223 -11.18 8.69 -0.47
C ASN A 223 -12.43 9.17 0.29
N ALA A 224 -13.07 10.24 -0.16
CA ALA A 224 -14.25 10.78 0.51
C ALA A 224 -15.39 9.76 0.69
N GLY A 225 -15.55 8.81 -0.23
CA GLY A 225 -16.59 7.76 -0.16
C GLY A 225 -16.22 6.55 0.70
N THR A 226 -14.96 6.45 1.16
CA THR A 226 -14.48 5.34 1.98
C THR A 226 -14.01 5.77 3.37
N GLN A 227 -14.10 7.07 3.69
CA GLN A 227 -13.82 7.56 5.03
C GLN A 227 -14.78 6.92 6.04
N HIS A 228 -14.21 6.38 7.13
CA HIS A 228 -14.94 5.60 8.15
C HIS A 228 -15.82 4.47 7.56
N LEU A 229 -15.32 3.83 6.50
CA LEU A 229 -15.98 2.66 5.91
C LEU A 229 -16.30 1.58 6.96
N LEU A 230 -15.41 1.41 7.95
CA LEU A 230 -15.69 0.73 9.21
C LEU A 230 -15.99 1.76 10.29
N GLY A 231 -17.23 2.25 10.31
CA GLY A 231 -17.76 3.10 11.37
C GLY A 231 -18.17 2.30 12.62
N ALA A 232 -18.72 2.98 13.61
CA ALA A 232 -19.10 2.38 14.89
C ALA A 232 -20.03 1.16 14.72
N ARG A 233 -20.97 1.20 13.76
CA ARG A 233 -21.90 0.09 13.47
C ARG A 233 -21.16 -1.14 12.97
N GLN A 234 -20.27 -0.98 11.99
CA GLN A 234 -19.48 -2.06 11.40
C GLN A 234 -18.52 -2.68 12.43
N ILE A 235 -17.84 -1.84 13.21
CA ILE A 235 -16.92 -2.29 14.27
C ILE A 235 -17.67 -3.06 15.35
N SER A 236 -18.86 -2.61 15.73
CA SER A 236 -19.71 -3.31 16.72
C SER A 236 -20.21 -4.66 16.19
N ALA A 237 -20.41 -4.78 14.88
CA ALA A 237 -20.89 -5.99 14.21
C ALA A 237 -19.81 -7.04 13.95
N LEU A 238 -18.52 -6.70 14.13
CA LEU A 238 -17.43 -7.68 14.06
C LEU A 238 -17.69 -8.82 15.04
N ARG A 239 -17.39 -10.04 14.63
CA ARG A 239 -17.55 -11.23 15.48
C ARG A 239 -16.73 -11.10 16.76
N ARG A 240 -17.17 -11.78 17.79
CA ARG A 240 -16.37 -11.93 19.01
C ARG A 240 -15.07 -12.65 18.68
N ASP A 241 -13.95 -12.18 19.22
CA ASP A 241 -12.60 -12.69 18.99
C ASP A 241 -12.15 -12.62 17.54
N ALA A 242 -12.80 -11.78 16.72
CA ALA A 242 -12.34 -11.53 15.36
C ALA A 242 -10.98 -10.82 15.34
N VAL A 243 -10.27 -10.99 14.23
CA VAL A 243 -9.01 -10.29 13.92
C VAL A 243 -9.29 -9.22 12.89
N LEU A 244 -9.02 -7.96 13.21
CA LEU A 244 -9.06 -6.84 12.28
C LEU A 244 -7.62 -6.44 11.89
N VAL A 245 -7.32 -6.36 10.61
CA VAL A 245 -6.01 -5.92 10.10
C VAL A 245 -6.18 -4.69 9.23
N ASN A 246 -5.52 -3.58 9.59
CA ASN A 246 -5.50 -2.37 8.77
C ASN A 246 -4.07 -2.09 8.27
N VAL A 247 -3.83 -2.40 7.01
CA VAL A 247 -2.59 -2.10 6.26
C VAL A 247 -2.84 -1.11 5.12
N ALA A 248 -3.99 -0.44 5.13
CA ALA A 248 -4.40 0.51 4.09
C ALA A 248 -4.22 1.96 4.55
N ARG A 249 -5.23 2.53 5.21
CA ARG A 249 -5.20 3.90 5.77
C ARG A 249 -6.03 3.96 7.05
N ALA A 250 -5.61 4.79 8.01
CA ALA A 250 -6.33 5.00 9.27
C ALA A 250 -7.75 5.51 9.04
N ALA A 251 -7.93 6.49 8.18
CA ALA A 251 -9.22 7.12 7.90
C ALA A 251 -10.32 6.18 7.38
N LEU A 252 -10.01 4.93 7.02
CA LEU A 252 -11.04 3.91 6.70
C LEU A 252 -11.78 3.41 7.93
N VAL A 253 -11.24 3.64 9.13
CA VAL A 253 -11.76 3.13 10.41
C VAL A 253 -12.08 4.29 11.33
N ASP A 254 -13.24 4.25 11.99
CA ASP A 254 -13.51 5.10 13.15
C ASP A 254 -12.62 4.65 14.32
N THR A 255 -11.46 5.30 14.49
CA THR A 255 -10.45 4.97 15.50
C THR A 255 -11.03 5.03 16.92
N THR A 256 -11.93 5.97 17.18
CA THR A 256 -12.60 6.09 18.49
C THR A 256 -13.49 4.88 18.77
N ALA A 257 -14.27 4.46 17.79
CA ALA A 257 -15.11 3.26 17.92
C ALA A 257 -14.25 1.98 18.06
N LEU A 258 -13.14 1.90 17.32
CA LEU A 258 -12.19 0.77 17.41
C LEU A 258 -11.59 0.67 18.82
N ILE A 259 -11.12 1.78 19.40
CA ILE A 259 -10.58 1.82 20.77
C ILE A 259 -11.63 1.35 21.78
N ARG A 260 -12.88 1.83 21.66
CA ARG A 260 -13.97 1.38 22.53
C ARG A 260 -14.22 -0.13 22.43
N ARG A 261 -14.16 -0.68 21.21
CA ARG A 261 -14.35 -2.12 20.98
C ARG A 261 -13.17 -2.93 21.54
N LEU A 262 -11.93 -2.48 21.33
CA LEU A 262 -10.74 -3.13 21.87
C LEU A 262 -10.73 -3.17 23.40
N LYS A 263 -11.19 -2.09 24.08
CA LYS A 263 -11.31 -2.05 25.54
C LYS A 263 -12.28 -3.12 26.10
N ARG A 264 -13.20 -3.66 25.30
CA ARG A 264 -14.08 -4.77 25.70
C ARG A 264 -13.34 -6.11 25.74
N GLY A 265 -12.15 -6.21 25.15
CA GLY A 265 -11.31 -7.40 25.16
C GLY A 265 -11.75 -8.53 24.23
N ASP A 266 -12.75 -8.31 23.37
CA ASP A 266 -13.36 -9.32 22.49
C ASP A 266 -13.10 -9.07 20.98
N LEU A 267 -12.02 -8.35 20.68
CA LEU A 267 -11.48 -8.11 19.34
C LEU A 267 -9.96 -8.06 19.41
N LEU A 268 -9.28 -8.56 18.40
CA LEU A 268 -7.84 -8.37 18.17
C LEU A 268 -7.66 -7.42 16.98
N ALA A 269 -6.75 -6.46 17.05
CA ALA A 269 -6.45 -5.59 15.92
C ALA A 269 -4.95 -5.47 15.66
N ALA A 270 -4.56 -5.59 14.38
CA ALA A 270 -3.24 -5.19 13.90
C ALA A 270 -3.35 -3.92 13.05
N ILE A 271 -2.61 -2.89 13.41
CA ILE A 271 -2.74 -1.55 12.85
C ILE A 271 -1.35 -1.09 12.42
N ASP A 272 -1.17 -0.87 11.12
CA ASP A 272 0.07 -0.36 10.53
C ASP A 272 0.01 1.13 10.21
N VAL A 273 -1.19 1.75 10.26
CA VAL A 273 -1.46 3.12 9.84
C VAL A 273 -2.28 3.88 10.88
N PHE A 274 -1.99 5.17 11.09
CA PHE A 274 -2.57 5.97 12.17
C PHE A 274 -3.07 7.31 11.65
N ASP A 275 -4.03 7.93 12.37
CA ASP A 275 -4.58 9.24 12.03
C ASP A 275 -3.52 10.35 12.17
N GLU A 276 -2.58 10.18 13.10
CA GLU A 276 -1.40 10.99 13.28
C GLU A 276 -0.14 10.11 13.23
N GLU A 277 0.80 10.45 12.36
CA GLU A 277 2.06 9.75 12.19
C GLU A 277 3.26 10.72 12.31
N PRO A 278 4.19 10.50 13.26
CA PRO A 278 4.31 9.38 14.20
C PRO A 278 3.20 9.34 15.25
N LEU A 279 2.73 8.12 15.59
CA LEU A 279 1.71 7.92 16.63
C LEU A 279 2.16 8.55 17.96
N PRO A 280 1.38 9.46 18.59
CA PRO A 280 1.73 10.10 19.87
C PRO A 280 2.05 9.08 20.98
N ALA A 281 2.96 9.47 21.87
CA ALA A 281 3.43 8.59 22.96
C ALA A 281 2.32 8.17 23.93
N ASP A 282 1.34 9.05 24.15
CA ASP A 282 0.19 8.87 25.04
C ASP A 282 -1.06 8.32 24.33
N HIS A 283 -0.94 7.98 23.06
CA HIS A 283 -2.09 7.51 22.28
C HIS A 283 -2.69 6.23 22.88
N PRO A 284 -4.05 6.16 23.08
CA PRO A 284 -4.70 5.06 23.79
C PRO A 284 -4.43 3.65 23.24
N LEU A 285 -4.21 3.50 21.94
CA LEU A 285 -3.89 2.22 21.32
C LEU A 285 -2.63 1.57 21.90
N ARG A 286 -1.66 2.37 22.39
CA ARG A 286 -0.40 1.85 22.95
C ARG A 286 -0.59 1.05 24.23
N ALA A 287 -1.65 1.36 24.98
CA ALA A 287 -1.96 0.71 26.24
C ALA A 287 -2.86 -0.55 26.09
N LEU A 288 -3.34 -0.84 24.89
CA LEU A 288 -4.27 -1.95 24.66
C LEU A 288 -3.50 -3.24 24.29
N PRO A 289 -3.56 -4.29 25.12
CA PRO A 289 -2.80 -5.53 24.91
C PRO A 289 -3.27 -6.35 23.71
N ASN A 290 -4.46 -6.06 23.19
CA ASN A 290 -5.07 -6.68 22.01
C ASN A 290 -4.94 -5.81 20.74
N ALA A 291 -4.15 -4.74 20.80
CA ALA A 291 -3.74 -3.93 19.66
C ALA A 291 -2.26 -4.20 19.33
N TYR A 292 -1.99 -4.79 18.16
CA TYR A 292 -0.65 -4.96 17.62
C TYR A 292 -0.33 -3.82 16.67
N LEU A 293 0.72 -3.06 16.96
CA LEU A 293 1.03 -1.81 16.25
C LEU A 293 2.35 -1.92 15.48
N THR A 294 2.34 -1.50 14.23
CA THR A 294 3.55 -1.37 13.40
C THR A 294 3.63 0.03 12.79
N PRO A 295 4.83 0.64 12.67
CA PRO A 295 4.96 2.06 12.35
C PRO A 295 4.95 2.29 10.82
N HIS A 296 3.82 2.06 10.16
CA HIS A 296 3.57 2.23 8.72
C HIS A 296 4.67 1.56 7.87
N ARG A 297 4.91 0.27 8.14
CA ARG A 297 6.01 -0.50 7.54
C ARG A 297 5.57 -1.50 6.48
N ALA A 298 4.27 -1.68 6.26
CA ALA A 298 3.76 -2.73 5.38
C ALA A 298 4.36 -2.68 3.96
N GLY A 299 4.50 -1.48 3.38
CA GLY A 299 5.10 -1.29 2.06
C GLY A 299 6.57 -0.88 2.07
N GLY A 300 7.08 -0.39 3.22
CA GLY A 300 8.35 0.32 3.34
C GLY A 300 9.60 -0.56 3.38
N ILE A 301 9.79 -1.46 2.41
CA ILE A 301 10.94 -2.37 2.33
C ILE A 301 11.72 -2.19 1.02
N MET A 302 13.00 -2.62 1.01
CA MET A 302 13.90 -2.41 -0.11
C MET A 302 13.44 -3.13 -1.39
N SER A 303 12.80 -4.28 -1.28
CA SER A 303 12.23 -4.98 -2.44
C SER A 303 11.13 -4.16 -3.12
N SER A 304 10.28 -3.47 -2.36
CA SER A 304 9.27 -2.56 -2.92
C SER A 304 9.91 -1.38 -3.66
N VAL A 305 10.95 -0.76 -3.07
CA VAL A 305 11.70 0.33 -3.70
C VAL A 305 12.29 -0.13 -5.04
N ARG A 306 12.92 -1.30 -5.07
CA ARG A 306 13.47 -1.88 -6.30
C ARG A 306 12.40 -2.14 -7.35
N THR A 307 11.27 -2.73 -6.93
CA THR A 307 10.13 -3.02 -7.83
C THR A 307 9.58 -1.74 -8.44
N ILE A 308 9.34 -0.71 -7.63
CA ILE A 308 8.84 0.59 -8.09
C ILE A 308 9.80 1.22 -9.10
N LEU A 309 11.10 1.31 -8.77
CA LEU A 309 12.09 1.85 -9.68
C LEU A 309 12.14 1.06 -10.99
N ARG A 310 12.09 -0.27 -10.92
CA ARG A 310 12.05 -1.12 -12.12
C ARG A 310 10.84 -0.79 -12.98
N MET A 311 9.65 -0.76 -12.39
CA MET A 311 8.40 -0.42 -13.10
C MET A 311 8.50 0.96 -13.79
N LEU A 312 9.01 1.97 -13.09
CA LEU A 312 9.17 3.32 -13.65
C LEU A 312 10.21 3.36 -14.77
N ILE A 313 11.34 2.67 -14.62
CA ILE A 313 12.41 2.60 -15.64
C ILE A 313 11.91 1.85 -16.88
N ASP A 314 11.20 0.75 -16.70
CA ASP A 314 10.65 -0.04 -17.80
C ASP A 314 9.57 0.74 -18.55
N ASP A 315 8.75 1.53 -17.86
CA ASP A 315 7.77 2.41 -18.48
C ASP A 315 8.42 3.60 -19.23
N ILE A 316 9.55 4.14 -18.74
CA ILE A 316 10.32 5.13 -19.49
C ILE A 316 10.83 4.49 -20.80
N ARG A 317 11.39 3.29 -20.76
CA ARG A 317 11.82 2.56 -21.96
C ARG A 317 10.64 2.30 -22.91
N ALA A 318 9.53 1.78 -22.37
CA ALA A 318 8.34 1.51 -23.16
C ALA A 318 7.83 2.76 -23.88
N PHE A 319 7.82 3.92 -23.17
CA PHE A 319 7.45 5.20 -23.78
C PHE A 319 8.44 5.59 -24.91
N LEU A 320 9.74 5.49 -24.68
CA LEU A 320 10.77 5.83 -25.68
C LEU A 320 10.71 4.90 -26.91
N ASP A 321 10.35 3.63 -26.71
CA ASP A 321 10.24 2.64 -27.78
C ASP A 321 8.84 2.64 -28.45
N GLY A 322 7.92 3.53 -28.04
CA GLY A 322 6.54 3.54 -28.54
C GLY A 322 5.72 2.33 -28.13
N ARG A 323 6.14 1.60 -27.09
CA ARG A 323 5.45 0.40 -26.57
C ARG A 323 4.43 0.77 -25.47
N GLN A 324 3.51 -0.16 -25.19
CA GLN A 324 2.55 -0.01 -24.09
C GLN A 324 3.27 0.00 -22.74
N ARG A 325 2.88 0.94 -21.87
CA ARG A 325 3.36 1.08 -20.49
C ARG A 325 2.59 0.18 -19.55
N ALA A 326 3.24 -0.28 -18.47
CA ALA A 326 2.63 -1.13 -17.46
C ALA A 326 1.84 -0.35 -16.39
N CYS A 327 2.22 0.90 -16.13
CA CYS A 327 1.68 1.71 -15.04
C CYS A 327 1.13 3.08 -15.54
N PRO A 328 0.35 3.15 -16.65
CA PRO A 328 -0.15 4.41 -17.14
C PRO A 328 -1.09 5.05 -16.12
N LEU A 329 -0.99 6.36 -15.96
CA LEU A 329 -2.00 7.16 -15.26
C LEU A 329 -3.29 7.12 -16.09
N THR A 330 -4.41 6.81 -15.45
CA THR A 330 -5.74 6.76 -16.04
C THR A 330 -6.73 7.57 -15.21
N GLY A 331 -7.85 8.01 -15.81
CA GLY A 331 -8.83 8.88 -15.14
C GLY A 331 -9.48 8.24 -13.91
N ASP A 332 -9.66 6.91 -13.90
CA ASP A 332 -10.20 6.15 -12.78
C ASP A 332 -9.28 6.12 -11.54
N MET A 333 -8.00 6.46 -11.71
CA MET A 333 -7.05 6.57 -10.59
C MET A 333 -7.19 7.88 -9.81
N LEU A 334 -7.76 8.93 -10.41
CA LEU A 334 -7.83 10.27 -9.81
C LEU A 334 -8.37 10.29 -8.38
N PRO A 335 -9.49 9.61 -8.04
CA PRO A 335 -10.04 9.67 -6.69
C PRO A 335 -9.12 9.09 -5.60
N SER A 336 -8.09 8.34 -5.98
CA SER A 336 -7.18 7.66 -5.04
C SER A 336 -5.79 8.32 -4.94
N LEU A 337 -5.52 9.43 -5.66
CA LEU A 337 -4.18 10.01 -5.71
C LEU A 337 -3.97 10.90 -4.50
N ASP A 338 -4.58 11.57 -3.85
CA ASP A 338 -4.24 12.39 -2.65
C ASP A 338 -4.60 11.70 -1.32
N ALA A 339 -4.81 10.40 -1.35
CA ALA A 339 -5.26 9.60 -0.21
C ALA A 339 -4.10 9.07 0.65
#